data_97845b53c2799b76d323ec563d6f84f0
#
_entry.id   97845b53c2799b76d323ec563d6f84f0
#
_cell.length_a   1.000
_cell.length_b   1.000
_cell.length_c   1.000
_cell.angle_alpha   90.00
_cell.angle_beta   90.00
_cell.angle_gamma   90.00
#
_symmetry.space_group_name_H-M   'P 1'
#
loop_
_entity.id
_entity.type
_entity.pdbx_description
1 polymer ?
#
loop_
_entity_poly.entity_id
_entity_poly.type
_entity_poly.pdbx_seq_one_letter_code
_entity_poly.pdbx_strand_id
1 'polypeptide(L)'
;MWGGITEYMKIQALCETHYVGLIPHFTGPVSEAALVHACSAFSGPVLMEMTGEGHHEYAYLPECYDFRNGKMWPSRRPGLGVMLDTKPLQLAAEITEAKRPIPMLHRPDGSITNW
;
A
#
# COMPACT_ATOMS: atom_id res chain seq x y z
N MET A 1 -8.14 5.64 -4.07
CA MET A 1 -6.96 5.51 -3.17
C MET A 1 -7.48 5.27 -1.77
N TRP A 2 -7.08 4.19 -1.15
CA TRP A 2 -7.52 3.80 0.19
C TRP A 2 -6.96 4.77 1.24
N GLY A 3 -7.72 5.13 2.25
CA GLY A 3 -7.35 6.10 3.28
C GLY A 3 -6.30 5.64 4.31
N GLY A 4 -5.32 4.81 3.90
CA GLY A 4 -4.27 4.26 4.75
C GLY A 4 -4.67 2.95 5.45
N ILE A 5 -3.83 2.49 6.37
CA ILE A 5 -4.00 1.19 7.06
C ILE A 5 -5.34 1.11 7.79
N THR A 6 -5.75 2.18 8.46
CA THR A 6 -7.00 2.21 9.23
C THR A 6 -8.23 1.92 8.37
N GLU A 7 -8.34 2.58 7.22
CA GLU A 7 -9.47 2.35 6.31
C GLU A 7 -9.38 0.97 5.66
N TYR A 8 -8.17 0.53 5.33
CA TYR A 8 -7.97 -0.80 4.78
C TYR A 8 -8.42 -1.90 5.75
N MET A 9 -8.12 -1.79 7.04
CA MET A 9 -8.58 -2.73 8.08
C MET A 9 -10.10 -2.76 8.20
N LYS A 10 -10.79 -1.63 8.06
CA LYS A 10 -12.27 -1.59 8.05
C LYS A 10 -12.85 -2.32 6.83
N ILE A 11 -12.21 -2.14 5.67
CA ILE A 11 -12.61 -2.85 4.44
C ILE A 11 -12.40 -4.35 4.61
N GLN A 12 -11.28 -4.77 5.20
CA GLN A 12 -11.04 -6.19 5.51
C GLN A 12 -12.17 -6.76 6.37
N ALA A 13 -12.53 -6.08 7.47
CA ALA A 13 -13.61 -6.54 8.35
C ALA A 13 -14.94 -6.67 7.62
N LEU A 14 -15.25 -5.74 6.72
CA LEU A 14 -16.44 -5.80 5.88
C LEU A 14 -16.37 -6.99 4.90
N CYS A 15 -15.24 -7.20 4.25
CA CYS A 15 -15.02 -8.31 3.32
C CYS A 15 -15.12 -9.67 4.02
N GLU A 16 -14.60 -9.80 5.23
CA GLU A 16 -14.71 -11.01 6.04
C GLU A 16 -16.16 -11.38 6.31
N THR A 17 -16.99 -10.42 6.71
CA THR A 17 -18.40 -10.65 7.00
C THR A 17 -19.23 -11.05 5.76
N HIS A 18 -18.75 -10.70 4.57
CA HIS A 18 -19.40 -10.99 3.30
C HIS A 18 -18.68 -12.08 2.47
N TYR A 19 -17.68 -12.74 3.03
CA TYR A 19 -16.90 -13.78 2.35
C TYR A 19 -16.28 -13.31 1.02
N VAL A 20 -15.83 -12.06 0.97
CA VAL A 20 -15.21 -11.43 -0.21
C VAL A 20 -13.69 -11.48 -0.08
N GLY A 21 -13.00 -11.99 -1.11
CA GLY A 21 -11.55 -11.92 -1.20
C GLY A 21 -11.03 -10.51 -1.54
N LEU A 22 -9.77 -10.26 -1.30
CA LEU A 22 -9.13 -8.97 -1.53
C LEU A 22 -8.00 -9.06 -2.54
N ILE A 23 -7.94 -8.04 -3.41
CA ILE A 23 -6.81 -7.83 -4.33
C ILE A 23 -6.41 -6.36 -4.20
N PRO A 24 -5.56 -5.99 -3.21
CA PRO A 24 -5.13 -4.62 -3.05
C PRO A 24 -4.23 -4.17 -4.20
N HIS A 25 -4.46 -2.94 -4.66
CA HIS A 25 -3.67 -2.32 -5.70
C HIS A 25 -2.28 -1.92 -5.18
N PHE A 26 -1.24 -2.22 -5.95
CA PHE A 26 0.12 -1.75 -5.70
C PHE A 26 0.19 -0.22 -5.79
N THR A 27 0.81 0.41 -4.79
CA THR A 27 0.93 1.88 -4.73
C THR A 27 2.35 2.37 -4.45
N GLY A 28 3.30 1.46 -4.39
CA GLY A 28 4.71 1.73 -4.12
C GLY A 28 5.26 0.87 -2.98
N PRO A 29 6.60 0.73 -2.88
CA PRO A 29 7.22 -0.32 -2.07
C PRO A 29 6.96 -0.19 -0.56
N VAL A 30 6.90 1.02 -0.01
CA VAL A 30 6.60 1.24 1.42
C VAL A 30 5.12 0.93 1.70
N SER A 31 4.24 1.34 0.80
CA SER A 31 2.80 1.03 0.90
C SER A 31 2.54 -0.46 0.76
N GLU A 32 3.31 -1.12 -0.08
CA GLU A 32 3.24 -2.58 -0.27
C GLU A 32 3.65 -3.32 1.00
N ALA A 33 4.72 -2.91 1.69
CA ALA A 33 5.08 -3.46 2.99
C ALA A 33 3.94 -3.31 4.01
N ALA A 34 3.30 -2.15 4.05
CA ALA A 34 2.13 -1.93 4.92
C ALA A 34 0.96 -2.85 4.55
N LEU A 35 0.69 -3.03 3.25
CA LEU A 35 -0.36 -3.93 2.77
C LEU A 35 -0.05 -5.39 3.11
N VAL A 36 1.20 -5.84 2.98
CA VAL A 36 1.60 -7.19 3.37
C VAL A 36 1.31 -7.47 4.84
N HIS A 37 1.61 -6.50 5.74
CA HIS A 37 1.26 -6.61 7.16
C HIS A 37 -0.25 -6.66 7.37
N ALA A 38 -1.00 -5.75 6.77
CA ALA A 38 -2.46 -5.69 6.91
C ALA A 38 -3.13 -6.95 6.35
N CYS A 39 -2.72 -7.40 5.16
CA CYS A 39 -3.25 -8.61 4.53
C CYS A 39 -2.96 -9.88 5.33
N SER A 40 -1.84 -9.92 6.07
CA SER A 40 -1.51 -11.05 6.94
C SER A 40 -2.47 -11.20 8.12
N ALA A 41 -3.23 -10.17 8.47
CA ALA A 41 -4.26 -10.20 9.49
C ALA A 41 -5.65 -10.56 8.95
N PHE A 42 -5.80 -10.66 7.63
CA PHE A 42 -7.07 -11.00 6.99
C PHE A 42 -7.28 -12.51 6.93
N SER A 43 -8.44 -12.99 7.31
CA SER A 43 -8.78 -14.42 7.31
C SER A 43 -9.21 -14.98 5.96
N GLY A 44 -9.57 -14.10 5.03
CA GLY A 44 -10.03 -14.48 3.69
C GLY A 44 -8.89 -14.62 2.66
N PRO A 45 -9.22 -15.01 1.43
CA PRO A 45 -8.24 -15.11 0.36
C PRO A 45 -7.73 -13.73 -0.07
N VAL A 46 -6.41 -13.60 -0.18
CA VAL A 46 -5.73 -12.37 -0.63
C VAL A 46 -4.79 -12.67 -1.77
N LEU A 47 -4.84 -11.85 -2.81
CA LEU A 47 -3.83 -11.78 -3.86
C LEU A 47 -3.29 -10.35 -3.89
N MET A 48 -1.98 -10.17 -4.00
CA MET A 48 -1.37 -8.86 -4.18
C MET A 48 -1.26 -8.54 -5.66
N GLU A 49 -1.81 -7.40 -6.09
CA GLU A 49 -1.52 -6.88 -7.42
C GLU A 49 -0.08 -6.36 -7.45
N MET A 50 0.70 -6.81 -8.43
CA MET A 50 2.11 -6.46 -8.59
C MET A 50 2.32 -5.74 -9.92
N THR A 51 3.27 -4.81 -9.95
CA THR A 51 3.72 -4.20 -11.20
C THR A 51 4.85 -5.00 -11.84
N GLY A 52 4.84 -5.13 -13.17
CA GLY A 52 5.88 -5.80 -13.93
C GLY A 52 5.94 -7.32 -13.69
N GLU A 53 7.15 -7.86 -13.61
CA GLU A 53 7.38 -9.31 -13.51
C GLU A 53 7.38 -9.85 -12.06
N GLY A 54 6.81 -9.10 -11.12
CA GLY A 54 6.71 -9.49 -9.71
C GLY A 54 7.55 -8.63 -8.77
N HIS A 55 8.17 -9.26 -7.77
CA HIS A 55 8.94 -8.56 -6.75
C HIS A 55 10.11 -7.77 -7.33
N HIS A 56 10.20 -6.49 -6.97
CA HIS A 56 11.30 -5.60 -7.32
C HIS A 56 12.16 -5.28 -6.09
N GLU A 57 13.46 -5.47 -6.22
CA GLU A 57 14.42 -4.97 -5.23
C GLU A 57 14.83 -3.54 -5.59
N TYR A 58 14.65 -2.63 -4.66
CA TYR A 58 15.08 -1.25 -4.82
C TYR A 58 16.36 -1.00 -4.01
N ALA A 59 17.38 -0.42 -4.64
CA ALA A 59 18.64 -0.12 -3.97
C ALA A 59 18.49 0.76 -2.72
N TYR A 60 17.46 1.63 -2.70
CA TYR A 60 17.11 2.48 -1.57
C TYR A 60 16.17 1.85 -0.53
N LEU A 61 15.70 0.63 -0.81
CA LEU A 61 14.86 -0.18 0.09
C LEU A 61 15.37 -1.62 0.11
N PRO A 62 16.59 -1.85 0.63
CA PRO A 62 17.22 -3.17 0.61
C PRO A 62 16.45 -4.22 1.43
N GLU A 63 15.59 -3.75 2.33
CA GLU A 63 14.78 -4.60 3.18
C GLU A 63 13.38 -4.01 3.29
N CYS A 64 12.40 -4.74 2.84
CA CYS A 64 11.00 -4.29 2.85
C CYS A 64 10.06 -5.39 3.38
N TYR A 65 10.00 -6.53 2.73
CA TYR A 65 9.24 -7.71 3.12
C TYR A 65 9.92 -8.95 2.54
N ASP A 66 9.56 -10.13 3.03
CA ASP A 66 10.04 -11.38 2.47
C ASP A 66 9.20 -11.81 1.27
N PHE A 67 9.86 -12.08 0.13
CA PHE A 67 9.22 -12.70 -1.02
C PHE A 67 9.81 -14.10 -1.27
N ARG A 68 9.00 -15.12 -1.10
CA ARG A 68 9.44 -16.52 -1.27
C ARG A 68 8.30 -17.42 -1.72
N ASN A 69 8.61 -18.32 -2.64
CA ASN A 69 7.64 -19.29 -3.16
C ASN A 69 6.34 -18.64 -3.70
N GLY A 70 6.45 -17.50 -4.40
CA GLY A 70 5.31 -16.76 -4.94
C GLY A 70 4.43 -16.10 -3.90
N LYS A 71 4.90 -15.95 -2.67
CA LYS A 71 4.16 -15.33 -1.56
C LYS A 71 4.98 -14.24 -0.90
N MET A 72 4.27 -13.21 -0.44
CA MET A 72 4.83 -12.13 0.36
C MET A 72 4.57 -12.38 1.84
N TRP A 73 5.59 -12.16 2.65
CA TRP A 73 5.53 -12.35 4.09
C TRP A 73 5.90 -11.05 4.79
N PRO A 74 5.19 -10.69 5.86
CA PRO A 74 5.54 -9.51 6.63
C PRO A 74 6.89 -9.67 7.30
N SER A 75 7.67 -8.60 7.36
CA SER A 75 8.90 -8.56 8.12
C SER A 75 8.63 -8.75 9.62
N ARG A 76 9.59 -9.37 10.33
CA ARG A 76 9.57 -9.48 11.79
C ARG A 76 10.26 -8.31 12.50
N ARG A 77 10.78 -7.34 11.75
CA ARG A 77 11.42 -6.15 12.29
C ARG A 77 10.37 -5.18 12.83
N PRO A 78 10.76 -4.25 13.73
CA PRO A 78 9.84 -3.23 14.27
C PRO A 78 9.17 -2.39 13.17
N GLY A 79 7.96 -1.96 13.43
CA GLY A 79 7.15 -1.16 12.50
C GLY A 79 6.78 -1.97 11.25
N LEU A 80 6.90 -1.36 10.08
CA LEU A 80 6.68 -2.03 8.80
C LEU A 80 7.88 -2.91 8.39
N GLY A 81 8.96 -2.88 9.16
CA GLY A 81 10.19 -3.60 8.84
C GLY A 81 10.94 -3.07 7.62
N VAL A 82 10.59 -1.87 7.17
CA VAL A 82 11.23 -1.20 6.05
C VAL A 82 12.49 -0.48 6.51
N MET A 83 13.56 -0.62 5.77
CA MET A 83 14.77 0.19 5.93
C MET A 83 14.97 1.04 4.68
N LEU A 84 14.89 2.37 4.84
CA LEU A 84 15.13 3.30 3.77
C LEU A 84 16.60 3.77 3.79
N ASP A 85 17.36 3.45 2.74
CA ASP A 85 18.67 4.04 2.51
C ASP A 85 18.52 5.28 1.62
N THR A 86 18.80 6.43 2.19
CA THR A 86 18.68 7.70 1.48
C THR A 86 19.96 8.10 0.73
N LYS A 87 21.09 7.40 0.94
CA LYS A 87 22.38 7.75 0.32
C LYS A 87 22.35 7.75 -1.21
N PRO A 88 21.71 6.79 -1.88
CA PRO A 88 21.63 6.77 -3.34
C PRO A 88 20.58 7.75 -3.90
N LEU A 89 19.78 8.38 -3.05
CA LEU A 89 18.69 9.27 -3.49
C LEU A 89 19.22 10.70 -3.73
N GLN A 90 18.66 11.35 -4.74
CA GLN A 90 18.89 12.75 -5.01
C GLN A 90 17.58 13.52 -4.81
N LEU A 91 17.66 14.71 -4.19
CA LEU A 91 16.50 15.58 -4.07
C LEU A 91 16.07 16.04 -5.47
N ALA A 92 14.89 15.58 -5.91
CA ALA A 92 14.37 15.96 -7.22
C ALA A 92 13.57 17.26 -7.18
N ALA A 93 12.83 17.50 -6.11
CA ALA A 93 12.04 18.71 -5.92
C ALA A 93 11.68 18.89 -4.45
N GLU A 94 11.52 20.13 -4.04
CA GLU A 94 10.93 20.50 -2.77
C GLU A 94 9.54 21.10 -3.01
N ILE A 95 8.51 20.58 -2.36
CA ILE A 95 7.14 21.07 -2.46
C ILE A 95 6.87 21.92 -1.23
N THR A 96 6.95 23.23 -1.39
CA THR A 96 6.72 24.20 -0.31
C THR A 96 5.26 24.61 -0.15
N GLU A 97 4.44 24.37 -1.17
CA GLU A 97 3.00 24.65 -1.15
C GLU A 97 2.20 23.36 -1.32
N ALA A 98 1.15 23.20 -0.51
CA ALA A 98 0.22 22.10 -0.64
C ALA A 98 -0.59 22.24 -1.95
N LYS A 99 -0.07 21.70 -3.05
CA LYS A 99 -0.87 21.52 -4.26
C LYS A 99 -1.89 20.42 -4.00
N ARG A 100 -3.15 20.67 -4.33
CA ARG A 100 -4.18 19.62 -4.28
C ARG A 100 -3.79 18.51 -5.27
N PRO A 101 -3.41 17.33 -4.82
CA PRO A 101 -2.85 16.30 -5.71
C PRO A 101 -3.89 15.64 -6.62
N ILE A 102 -5.17 15.82 -6.32
CA ILE A 102 -6.28 15.17 -7.04
C ILE A 102 -7.38 16.20 -7.24
N PRO A 103 -7.91 16.36 -8.47
CA PRO A 103 -9.09 17.19 -8.68
C PRO A 103 -10.23 16.66 -7.82
N MET A 104 -10.87 17.57 -7.08
CA MET A 104 -12.07 17.22 -6.31
C MET A 104 -13.18 16.84 -7.30
N LEU A 105 -13.68 15.65 -7.18
CA LEU A 105 -14.84 15.22 -7.93
C LEU A 105 -16.10 15.77 -7.25
N HIS A 106 -16.99 16.33 -8.04
CA HIS A 106 -18.27 16.83 -7.58
C HIS A 106 -19.40 15.97 -8.17
N ARG A 107 -20.37 15.66 -7.34
CA ARG A 107 -21.63 15.09 -7.80
C ARG A 107 -22.48 16.17 -8.47
N PRO A 108 -23.55 15.79 -9.22
CA PRO A 108 -24.43 16.76 -9.86
C PRO A 108 -25.09 17.76 -8.90
N ASP A 109 -25.24 17.40 -7.62
CA ASP A 109 -25.78 18.24 -6.55
C ASP A 109 -24.74 19.20 -5.95
N GLY A 110 -23.49 19.19 -6.46
CA GLY A 110 -22.36 19.99 -5.99
C GLY A 110 -21.65 19.42 -4.77
N SER A 111 -22.07 18.30 -4.20
CA SER A 111 -21.38 17.67 -3.09
C SER A 111 -20.05 17.06 -3.54
N ILE A 112 -19.08 17.08 -2.64
CA ILE A 112 -17.75 16.52 -2.90
C ILE A 112 -17.79 15.00 -2.73
N THR A 113 -17.11 14.28 -3.63
CA THR A 113 -16.92 12.85 -3.54
C THR A 113 -15.45 12.51 -3.76
N ASN A 114 -15.00 11.43 -3.14
CA ASN A 114 -13.65 10.89 -3.30
C ASN A 114 -13.60 9.68 -4.25
N TRP A 115 -14.70 9.36 -4.86
CA TRP A 115 -14.82 8.25 -5.80
C TRP A 115 -15.61 8.66 -7.04
#